data_4614e6f25061c29e82d18e0650a15dd6
#
_entry.id   4614e6f25061c29e82d18e0650a15dd6
#
_cell.length_a   1.000
_cell.length_b   1.000
_cell.length_c   1.000
_cell.angle_alpha   90.00
_cell.angle_beta   90.00
_cell.angle_gamma   90.00
#
_symmetry.space_group_name_H-M   'P 1'
#
loop_
_entity.id
_entity.type
_entity.pdbx_description
1 polymer ?
#
loop_
_entity_poly.entity_id
_entity_poly.type
_entity_poly.pdbx_seq_one_letter_code
_entity_poly.pdbx_strand_id
1 'polypeptide(L)'
;KEETGSDGNTGLCSSYLKYFMEDLADCFGAKGRHVLHASQCLSADVNAAFDPTFPDVMERNNCAYLNHGVCVTKFTGARGKSGTSDASAEFVGTVRQLLDKEQVVWQTGELGKVDGGGGGTVAAYIANLDVDTIDVGVPVLCMHAPFEVVAKIDVYMTYRAFFVFMAS
;
A
#
# COMPACT_ATOMS: atom_id res chain seq x y z
N LYS A 1 -4.19 12.89 12.62
CA LYS A 1 -5.26 11.90 12.41
C LYS A 1 -4.78 10.66 11.63
N GLU A 2 -3.53 10.64 11.25
CA GLU A 2 -2.94 9.59 10.44
C GLU A 2 -3.08 8.21 11.13
N GLU A 3 -2.72 8.09 12.38
CA GLU A 3 -2.77 6.84 13.15
C GLU A 3 -4.19 6.27 13.34
N THR A 4 -5.19 7.12 13.43
CA THR A 4 -6.58 6.73 13.71
C THR A 4 -7.53 7.03 12.56
N GLY A 5 -6.98 7.45 11.41
CA GLY A 5 -7.76 7.95 10.27
C GLY A 5 -8.72 6.96 9.65
N SER A 6 -8.43 5.66 9.78
CA SER A 6 -9.23 4.58 9.22
C SER A 6 -10.34 4.09 10.16
N ASP A 7 -10.28 4.44 11.43
CA ASP A 7 -11.25 4.00 12.43
C ASP A 7 -12.54 4.85 12.46
N GLY A 8 -13.62 4.24 12.90
CA GLY A 8 -14.91 4.87 13.06
C GLY A 8 -15.60 5.24 11.75
N ASN A 9 -16.65 6.06 11.87
CA ASN A 9 -17.47 6.44 10.72
C ASN A 9 -16.91 7.60 9.88
N THR A 10 -15.74 8.10 10.23
CA THR A 10 -15.02 9.15 9.47
C THR A 10 -13.83 8.62 8.70
N GLY A 11 -13.55 7.33 8.79
CA GLY A 11 -12.45 6.65 8.13
C GLY A 11 -12.91 5.51 7.23
N LEU A 12 -11.97 4.73 6.71
CA LEU A 12 -12.24 3.61 5.79
C LEU A 12 -12.99 2.44 6.44
N CYS A 13 -13.05 2.37 7.79
CA CYS A 13 -13.91 1.43 8.52
C CYS A 13 -15.41 1.76 8.39
N SER A 14 -15.77 2.96 7.90
CA SER A 14 -17.17 3.31 7.67
C SER A 14 -17.74 2.54 6.48
N SER A 15 -19.06 2.36 6.48
CA SER A 15 -19.76 1.76 5.34
C SER A 15 -19.97 2.73 4.17
N TYR A 16 -19.49 3.98 4.27
CA TYR A 16 -19.76 5.00 3.26
C TYR A 16 -19.29 4.59 1.86
N LEU A 17 -18.04 4.14 1.74
CA LEU A 17 -17.50 3.70 0.45
C LEU A 17 -18.32 2.54 -0.13
N LYS A 18 -18.71 1.58 0.70
CA LYS A 18 -19.52 0.44 0.28
C LYS A 18 -20.87 0.91 -0.26
N TYR A 19 -21.60 1.75 0.48
CA TYR A 19 -22.89 2.27 0.05
C TYR A 19 -22.78 3.11 -1.20
N PHE A 20 -21.75 3.97 -1.29
CA PHE A 20 -21.50 4.75 -2.50
C PHE A 20 -21.28 3.86 -3.73
N MET A 21 -20.50 2.78 -3.60
CA MET A 21 -20.26 1.85 -4.69
C MET A 21 -21.52 1.03 -5.05
N GLU A 22 -22.34 0.69 -4.07
CA GLU A 22 -23.64 0.03 -4.31
C GLU A 22 -24.58 0.94 -5.09
N ASP A 23 -24.76 2.18 -4.65
CA ASP A 23 -25.63 3.17 -5.30
C ASP A 23 -25.14 3.50 -6.73
N LEU A 24 -23.81 3.66 -6.89
CA LEU A 24 -23.22 3.89 -8.22
C LEU A 24 -23.44 2.70 -9.16
N ALA A 25 -23.23 1.48 -8.69
CA ALA A 25 -23.43 0.26 -9.47
C ALA A 25 -24.89 0.11 -9.92
N ASP A 26 -25.84 0.43 -9.04
CA ASP A 26 -27.27 0.36 -9.34
C ASP A 26 -27.65 1.32 -10.47
N CYS A 27 -27.01 2.47 -10.60
CA CYS A 27 -27.22 3.40 -11.72
C CYS A 27 -26.89 2.77 -13.08
N PHE A 28 -26.02 1.74 -13.11
CA PHE A 28 -25.60 1.01 -14.30
C PHE A 28 -26.22 -0.40 -14.40
N GLY A 29 -27.16 -0.75 -13.54
CA GLY A 29 -27.79 -2.07 -13.50
C GLY A 29 -26.84 -3.19 -13.03
N ALA A 30 -25.73 -2.82 -12.35
CA ALA A 30 -24.74 -3.74 -11.79
C ALA A 30 -24.98 -3.95 -10.29
N LYS A 31 -24.31 -4.93 -9.71
CA LYS A 31 -24.36 -5.16 -8.25
C LYS A 31 -23.06 -4.67 -7.63
N GLY A 32 -23.14 -3.81 -6.62
CA GLY A 32 -21.98 -3.22 -5.96
C GLY A 32 -20.93 -4.23 -5.52
N ARG A 33 -21.33 -5.40 -4.96
CA ARG A 33 -20.39 -6.46 -4.61
C ARG A 33 -19.61 -7.03 -5.79
N HIS A 34 -20.18 -7.08 -6.98
CA HIS A 34 -19.46 -7.56 -8.17
C HIS A 34 -18.51 -6.49 -8.70
N VAL A 35 -18.86 -5.22 -8.55
CA VAL A 35 -17.96 -4.10 -8.89
C VAL A 35 -16.77 -4.10 -7.96
N LEU A 36 -16.98 -4.23 -6.65
CA LEU A 36 -15.89 -4.30 -5.66
C LEU A 36 -14.96 -5.49 -5.93
N HIS A 37 -15.53 -6.69 -6.12
CA HIS A 37 -14.76 -7.89 -6.43
C HIS A 37 -13.93 -7.78 -7.72
N ALA A 38 -14.41 -7.04 -8.71
CA ALA A 38 -13.70 -6.80 -9.97
C ALA A 38 -12.78 -5.56 -9.92
N SER A 39 -12.68 -4.90 -8.79
CA SER A 39 -11.87 -3.69 -8.63
C SER A 39 -10.46 -4.01 -8.14
N GLN A 40 -9.54 -3.13 -8.50
CA GLN A 40 -8.15 -3.17 -8.07
C GLN A 40 -7.78 -1.86 -7.38
N CYS A 41 -6.92 -1.93 -6.37
CA CYS A 41 -6.52 -0.77 -5.60
C CYS A 41 -5.00 -0.78 -5.32
N LEU A 42 -4.35 0.33 -5.62
CA LEU A 42 -3.04 0.64 -5.07
C LEU A 42 -3.25 1.50 -3.81
N SER A 43 -2.85 0.99 -2.67
CA SER A 43 -2.81 1.74 -1.42
C SER A 43 -1.53 2.58 -1.39
N ALA A 44 -1.68 3.91 -1.37
CA ALA A 44 -0.57 4.86 -1.45
C ALA A 44 0.08 5.08 -0.08
N ASP A 45 0.23 4.04 0.70
CA ASP A 45 0.89 4.13 2.00
C ASP A 45 2.42 4.08 1.85
N VAL A 46 3.13 4.84 2.69
CA VAL A 46 4.59 4.87 2.68
C VAL A 46 5.18 3.60 3.30
N ASN A 47 6.42 3.29 2.95
CA ASN A 47 7.16 2.17 3.54
C ASN A 47 8.37 2.68 4.31
N ALA A 48 8.72 2.04 5.43
CA ALA A 48 9.91 2.38 6.18
C ALA A 48 11.18 2.01 5.41
N ALA A 49 12.02 3.01 5.12
CA ALA A 49 13.32 2.77 4.52
C ALA A 49 14.35 2.32 5.56
N PHE A 50 15.35 1.57 5.11
CA PHE A 50 16.47 1.16 5.95
C PHE A 50 17.20 2.39 6.51
N ASP A 51 17.25 2.49 7.83
CA ASP A 51 18.01 3.50 8.55
C ASP A 51 19.31 2.89 9.10
N PRO A 52 20.47 3.30 8.58
CA PRO A 52 21.76 2.79 9.06
C PRO A 52 22.07 3.18 10.52
N THR A 53 21.37 4.17 11.07
CA THR A 53 21.50 4.58 12.49
C THR A 53 20.83 3.58 13.43
N PHE A 54 19.79 2.90 12.96
CA PHE A 54 19.03 1.92 13.73
C PHE A 54 18.85 0.59 12.95
N PRO A 55 19.96 -0.08 12.56
CA PRO A 55 19.89 -1.24 11.68
C PRO A 55 19.13 -2.44 12.29
N ASP A 56 19.10 -2.53 13.62
CA ASP A 56 18.53 -3.68 14.33
C ASP A 56 16.99 -3.70 14.33
N VAL A 57 16.35 -2.59 13.94
CA VAL A 57 14.89 -2.51 13.83
C VAL A 57 14.37 -2.96 12.46
N MET A 58 15.28 -3.24 11.54
CA MET A 58 14.97 -3.61 10.15
C MET A 58 15.44 -5.03 9.83
N GLU A 59 14.74 -5.68 8.91
CA GLU A 59 15.22 -6.90 8.26
C GLU A 59 15.84 -6.53 6.91
N ARG A 60 17.18 -6.58 6.82
CA ARG A 60 17.92 -6.06 5.66
C ARG A 60 17.52 -6.67 4.32
N ASN A 61 17.09 -7.93 4.33
CA ASN A 61 16.68 -8.63 3.10
C ASN A 61 15.28 -8.22 2.61
N ASN A 62 14.48 -7.61 3.49
CA ASN A 62 13.08 -7.29 3.23
C ASN A 62 12.76 -5.80 3.42
N CYS A 63 13.75 -4.94 3.60
CA CYS A 63 13.52 -3.51 3.78
C CYS A 63 13.71 -2.72 2.48
N ALA A 64 13.00 -1.62 2.37
CA ALA A 64 13.18 -0.66 1.28
C ALA A 64 14.39 0.24 1.53
N TYR A 65 14.94 0.79 0.46
CA TYR A 65 16.06 1.75 0.50
C TYR A 65 15.69 3.03 -0.25
N LEU A 66 16.19 4.17 0.22
CA LEU A 66 16.07 5.43 -0.52
C LEU A 66 16.82 5.34 -1.87
N ASN A 67 16.31 6.03 -2.89
CA ASN A 67 16.84 6.07 -4.25
C ASN A 67 16.75 4.73 -5.01
N HIS A 68 15.88 3.83 -4.59
CA HIS A 68 15.64 2.56 -5.26
C HIS A 68 14.25 2.45 -5.91
N GLY A 69 13.55 3.57 -6.00
CA GLY A 69 12.24 3.64 -6.63
C GLY A 69 11.08 3.41 -5.65
N VAL A 70 9.89 3.27 -6.20
CA VAL A 70 8.68 3.03 -5.43
C VAL A 70 8.73 1.67 -4.73
N CYS A 71 8.28 1.60 -3.49
CA CYS A 71 8.22 0.34 -2.75
C CYS A 71 6.87 -0.35 -2.97
N VAL A 72 6.92 -1.60 -3.40
CA VAL A 72 5.78 -2.50 -3.50
C VAL A 72 5.79 -3.42 -2.28
N THR A 73 4.77 -3.32 -1.43
CA THR A 73 4.67 -4.06 -0.20
C THR A 73 3.54 -5.07 -0.29
N LYS A 74 3.90 -6.34 -0.45
CA LYS A 74 2.93 -7.44 -0.58
C LYS A 74 2.20 -7.72 0.72
N PHE A 75 2.90 -7.64 1.83
CA PHE A 75 2.40 -7.98 3.16
C PHE A 75 2.61 -6.82 4.13
N THR A 76 1.58 -6.51 4.90
CA THR A 76 1.65 -5.56 6.02
C THR A 76 1.02 -6.18 7.26
N GLY A 77 1.43 -5.73 8.43
CA GLY A 77 0.88 -6.19 9.70
C GLY A 77 1.82 -5.97 10.86
N ALA A 78 1.27 -5.62 12.02
CA ALA A 78 2.06 -5.44 13.24
C ALA A 78 2.45 -6.81 13.79
N ARG A 79 3.75 -7.02 13.95
CA ARG A 79 4.34 -8.29 14.42
C ARG A 79 3.86 -9.51 13.62
N GLY A 80 3.54 -9.31 12.35
CA GLY A 80 3.01 -10.35 11.48
C GLY A 80 1.62 -10.90 11.85
N LYS A 81 0.85 -10.24 12.73
CA LYS A 81 -0.35 -10.83 13.33
C LYS A 81 -1.57 -9.94 13.46
N SER A 82 -1.45 -8.63 13.34
CA SER A 82 -2.60 -7.73 13.49
C SER A 82 -2.58 -6.61 12.47
N GLY A 83 -3.78 -6.17 12.04
CA GLY A 83 -3.95 -5.18 10.98
C GLY A 83 -3.33 -5.62 9.65
N THR A 84 -3.34 -6.94 9.39
CA THR A 84 -2.65 -7.53 8.24
C THR A 84 -3.39 -7.29 6.95
N SER A 85 -2.62 -7.02 5.88
CA SER A 85 -3.03 -7.13 4.49
C SER A 85 -2.01 -7.98 3.75
N ASP A 86 -2.47 -8.88 2.90
CA ASP A 86 -1.62 -9.77 2.09
C ASP A 86 -2.16 -9.80 0.66
N ALA A 87 -1.48 -9.10 -0.24
CA ALA A 87 -1.88 -9.04 -1.64
C ALA A 87 -1.78 -10.42 -2.31
N SER A 88 -2.72 -10.74 -3.21
CA SER A 88 -2.67 -11.97 -3.99
C SER A 88 -1.40 -12.02 -4.85
N ALA A 89 -0.85 -13.22 -5.06
CA ALA A 89 0.34 -13.38 -5.90
C ALA A 89 0.07 -12.96 -7.35
N GLU A 90 -1.13 -13.16 -7.83
CA GLU A 90 -1.60 -12.80 -9.16
C GLU A 90 -1.60 -11.27 -9.32
N PHE A 91 -2.14 -10.55 -8.35
CA PHE A 91 -2.16 -9.08 -8.41
C PHE A 91 -0.76 -8.48 -8.24
N VAL A 92 0.07 -9.04 -7.37
CA VAL A 92 1.51 -8.67 -7.29
C VAL A 92 2.17 -8.86 -8.65
N GLY A 93 1.93 -9.98 -9.33
CA GLY A 93 2.44 -10.27 -10.67
C GLY A 93 1.99 -9.24 -11.70
N THR A 94 0.71 -8.88 -11.69
CA THR A 94 0.12 -7.86 -12.57
C THR A 94 0.78 -6.49 -12.38
N VAL A 95 0.90 -6.04 -11.14
CA VAL A 95 1.52 -4.75 -10.82
C VAL A 95 2.99 -4.73 -11.24
N ARG A 96 3.76 -5.78 -10.92
CA ARG A 96 5.17 -5.89 -11.32
C ARG A 96 5.35 -5.83 -12.82
N GLN A 97 4.57 -6.61 -13.58
CA GLN A 97 4.64 -6.60 -15.05
C GLN A 97 4.33 -5.23 -15.62
N LEU A 98 3.35 -4.52 -15.06
CA LEU A 98 3.03 -3.16 -15.47
C LEU A 98 4.19 -2.20 -15.21
N LEU A 99 4.76 -2.22 -14.01
CA LEU A 99 5.88 -1.35 -13.64
C LEU A 99 7.11 -1.61 -14.52
N ASP A 100 7.43 -2.88 -14.78
CA ASP A 100 8.56 -3.28 -15.63
C ASP A 100 8.34 -2.82 -17.08
N LYS A 101 7.17 -3.06 -17.65
CA LYS A 101 6.80 -2.65 -19.01
C LYS A 101 6.92 -1.14 -19.20
N GLU A 102 6.49 -0.37 -18.23
CA GLU A 102 6.47 1.09 -18.28
C GLU A 102 7.76 1.72 -17.73
N GLN A 103 8.77 0.90 -17.44
CA GLN A 103 10.09 1.32 -16.96
C GLN A 103 10.02 2.18 -15.68
N VAL A 104 9.11 1.84 -14.78
CA VAL A 104 9.06 2.41 -13.44
C VAL A 104 10.05 1.67 -12.57
N VAL A 105 10.98 2.39 -11.95
CA VAL A 105 11.91 1.79 -10.98
C VAL A 105 11.17 1.48 -9.69
N TRP A 106 11.24 0.24 -9.24
CA TRP A 106 10.55 -0.24 -8.07
C TRP A 106 11.39 -1.23 -7.26
N GLN A 107 11.04 -1.41 -6.01
CA GLN A 107 11.62 -2.36 -5.08
C GLN A 107 10.53 -3.02 -4.24
N THR A 108 10.86 -4.12 -3.57
CA THR A 108 9.98 -4.69 -2.53
C THR A 108 10.51 -4.33 -1.15
N GLY A 109 9.59 -4.21 -0.19
CA GLY A 109 9.95 -3.99 1.20
C GLY A 109 8.81 -4.37 2.14
N GLU A 110 9.17 -4.66 3.38
CA GLU A 110 8.26 -4.85 4.49
C GLU A 110 8.57 -3.85 5.60
N LEU A 111 7.62 -3.66 6.50
CA LEU A 111 7.72 -2.70 7.59
C LEU A 111 8.46 -3.30 8.78
N GLY A 112 9.76 -2.98 8.91
CA GLY A 112 10.55 -3.33 10.07
C GLY A 112 11.01 -4.78 10.11
N LYS A 113 11.39 -5.22 11.31
CA LYS A 113 11.95 -6.56 11.55
C LYS A 113 10.83 -7.60 11.59
N VAL A 114 11.05 -8.73 10.92
CA VAL A 114 10.13 -9.87 10.93
C VAL A 114 9.79 -10.29 12.37
N ASP A 115 8.51 -10.51 12.63
CA ASP A 115 7.92 -10.86 13.95
C ASP A 115 8.14 -9.82 15.09
N GLY A 116 9.02 -8.86 14.90
CA GLY A 116 9.35 -7.87 15.93
C GLY A 116 8.80 -6.47 15.66
N GLY A 117 8.67 -6.12 14.40
CA GLY A 117 8.22 -4.83 13.93
C GLY A 117 6.93 -4.88 13.13
N GLY A 118 6.80 -3.95 12.21
CA GLY A 118 5.68 -3.87 11.30
C GLY A 118 4.59 -2.90 11.72
N GLY A 119 3.63 -2.76 10.85
CA GLY A 119 2.45 -1.93 11.04
C GLY A 119 1.37 -2.31 10.04
N GLY A 120 0.12 -2.02 10.36
CA GLY A 120 -1.00 -2.12 9.42
C GLY A 120 -1.04 -0.90 8.52
N THR A 121 -1.59 -1.08 7.33
CA THR A 121 -1.86 -0.01 6.39
C THR A 121 -3.35 0.10 6.11
N VAL A 122 -3.76 1.15 5.42
CA VAL A 122 -5.15 1.33 4.99
C VAL A 122 -5.59 0.27 3.96
N ALA A 123 -4.65 -0.45 3.35
CA ALA A 123 -4.93 -1.54 2.42
C ALA A 123 -5.87 -2.59 3.00
N ALA A 124 -5.71 -2.96 4.27
CA ALA A 124 -6.54 -3.96 4.93
C ALA A 124 -8.04 -3.62 4.89
N TYR A 125 -8.39 -2.35 4.99
CA TYR A 125 -9.81 -1.91 4.99
C TYR A 125 -10.44 -2.03 3.60
N ILE A 126 -9.67 -1.80 2.55
CA ILE A 126 -10.14 -1.94 1.16
C ILE A 126 -10.16 -3.41 0.76
N ALA A 127 -9.13 -4.18 1.11
CA ALA A 127 -9.07 -5.62 0.87
C ALA A 127 -10.25 -6.37 1.53
N ASN A 128 -10.70 -5.94 2.71
CA ASN A 128 -11.89 -6.49 3.38
C ASN A 128 -13.21 -6.25 2.64
N LEU A 129 -13.21 -5.41 1.60
CA LEU A 129 -14.34 -5.23 0.68
C LEU A 129 -14.26 -6.15 -0.56
N ASP A 130 -13.36 -7.13 -0.53
CA ASP A 130 -13.11 -8.07 -1.65
C ASP A 130 -12.49 -7.40 -2.89
N VAL A 131 -11.67 -6.36 -2.67
CA VAL A 131 -10.93 -5.64 -3.70
C VAL A 131 -9.48 -6.14 -3.73
N ASP A 132 -8.95 -6.49 -4.90
CA ASP A 132 -7.53 -6.77 -5.04
C ASP A 132 -6.70 -5.54 -4.67
N THR A 133 -5.97 -5.63 -3.55
CA THR A 133 -5.29 -4.46 -2.96
C THR A 133 -3.83 -4.76 -2.67
N ILE A 134 -2.96 -3.81 -2.97
CA ILE A 134 -1.53 -3.86 -2.65
C ILE A 134 -1.02 -2.48 -2.25
N ASP A 135 -0.09 -2.42 -1.29
CA ASP A 135 0.57 -1.17 -0.93
C ASP A 135 1.69 -0.84 -1.91
N VAL A 136 1.65 0.39 -2.43
CA VAL A 136 2.64 0.94 -3.35
C VAL A 136 2.95 2.36 -2.94
N GLY A 137 4.10 2.59 -2.33
CA GLY A 137 4.38 3.89 -1.73
C GLY A 137 5.85 4.30 -1.70
N VAL A 138 6.08 5.50 -1.19
CA VAL A 138 7.43 6.08 -1.11
C VAL A 138 8.17 5.48 0.09
N PRO A 139 9.43 5.00 -0.07
CA PRO A 139 10.26 4.69 1.09
C PRO A 139 10.61 5.96 1.85
N VAL A 140 10.45 5.92 3.18
CA VAL A 140 10.65 7.08 4.06
C VAL A 140 11.56 6.73 5.24
N LEU A 141 12.47 7.65 5.59
CA LEU A 141 13.21 7.62 6.84
C LEU A 141 12.50 8.45 7.90
N CYS A 142 12.67 8.07 9.16
CA CYS A 142 12.11 8.77 10.31
C CYS A 142 10.58 8.88 10.25
N MET A 143 9.90 7.81 9.80
CA MET A 143 8.45 7.72 9.79
C MET A 143 7.86 8.14 11.15
N HIS A 144 6.81 8.96 11.12
CA HIS A 144 6.13 9.55 12.30
C HIS A 144 6.97 10.56 13.10
N ALA A 145 8.16 10.92 12.64
CA ALA A 145 8.95 11.96 13.26
C ALA A 145 8.51 13.36 12.79
N PRO A 146 8.90 14.44 13.52
CA PRO A 146 8.65 15.81 13.06
C PRO A 146 9.28 16.15 11.69
N PHE A 147 10.32 15.42 11.31
CA PHE A 147 10.96 15.51 10.00
C PHE A 147 11.10 14.12 9.40
N GLU A 148 10.37 13.87 8.36
CA GLU A 148 10.49 12.67 7.55
C GLU A 148 11.30 12.97 6.29
N VAL A 149 12.09 12.01 5.85
CA VAL A 149 13.00 12.19 4.71
C VAL A 149 12.68 11.18 3.62
N VAL A 150 12.48 11.67 2.41
CA VAL A 150 12.24 10.86 1.20
C VAL A 150 13.20 11.28 0.09
N ALA A 151 13.49 10.39 -0.82
CA ALA A 151 14.23 10.72 -2.02
C ALA A 151 13.27 11.24 -3.09
N LYS A 152 13.61 12.36 -3.73
CA LYS A 152 12.78 12.95 -4.80
C LYS A 152 12.54 12.01 -5.97
N ILE A 153 13.52 11.16 -6.28
CA ILE A 153 13.38 10.18 -7.36
C ILE A 153 12.33 9.11 -6.99
N ASP A 154 12.28 8.67 -5.74
CA ASP A 154 11.31 7.68 -5.29
C ASP A 154 9.89 8.27 -5.31
N VAL A 155 9.73 9.55 -4.96
CA VAL A 155 8.45 10.28 -5.10
C VAL A 155 8.03 10.32 -6.57
N TYR A 156 8.95 10.62 -7.49
CA TYR A 156 8.67 10.63 -8.92
C TYR A 156 8.30 9.25 -9.45
N MET A 157 9.00 8.19 -9.01
CA MET A 157 8.68 6.82 -9.41
C MET A 157 7.34 6.36 -8.83
N THR A 158 6.98 6.81 -7.63
CA THR A 158 5.64 6.56 -7.06
C THR A 158 4.55 7.25 -7.91
N TYR A 159 4.74 8.51 -8.26
CA TYR A 159 3.84 9.19 -9.21
C TYR A 159 3.69 8.42 -10.52
N ARG A 160 4.83 7.97 -11.11
CA ARG A 160 4.82 7.18 -12.33
C ARG A 160 4.05 5.87 -12.16
N ALA A 161 4.23 5.16 -11.04
CA ALA A 161 3.52 3.90 -10.75
C ALA A 161 1.99 4.10 -10.74
N PHE A 162 1.51 5.12 -10.04
CA PHE A 162 0.08 5.44 -10.02
C PHE A 162 -0.44 5.90 -11.38
N PHE A 163 0.33 6.72 -12.09
CA PHE A 163 -0.05 7.19 -13.42
C PHE A 163 -0.26 6.03 -14.40
N VAL A 164 0.71 5.11 -14.47
CA VAL A 164 0.61 3.96 -15.40
C VAL A 164 -0.47 2.97 -14.99
N PHE A 165 -0.68 2.77 -13.69
CA PHE A 165 -1.76 1.93 -13.19
C PHE A 165 -3.15 2.48 -13.54
N MET A 166 -3.35 3.78 -13.41
CA MET A 166 -4.63 4.41 -13.76
C MET A 166 -4.87 4.52 -15.27
N ALA A 167 -3.83 4.34 -16.07
CA ALA A 167 -3.90 4.39 -17.53
C ALA A 167 -3.96 2.99 -18.19
N SER A 168 -3.84 1.92 -17.40
CA SER A 168 -3.82 0.53 -17.87
C SER A 168 -5.20 -0.06 -18.15
#